data_6703f047b5e1e160a08bc9e5cf26180f
#
_entry.id   6703f047b5e1e160a08bc9e5cf26180f
#
_cell.length_a   1.000
_cell.length_b   1.000
_cell.length_c   1.000
_cell.angle_alpha   90.00
_cell.angle_beta   90.00
_cell.angle_gamma   90.00
#
_symmetry.space_group_name_H-M   'P 1'
#
loop_
_entity.id
_entity.type
_entity.pdbx_description
1 polymer ?
#
loop_
_entity_poly.entity_id
_entity_poly.type
_entity_poly.pdbx_seq_one_letter_code
_entity_poly.pdbx_strand_id
1 'polypeptide(L)'
;MKEGRILIFLAGMCAAMIATAQEERDVATHQHAWYMAFGNHRITEALGVHTEYQFRRTGLGEDWQQSLMRVGIDWHRDNNHFATMGYGWIRSYAYGEQPIAERFDEHRIWQQFITQSNTGNFNWTHRYRLEQRFMDRPTGASWQHRARYFVQVSWTLPNQSNWFLSAYEEAFIGLRDLDNLTNNLLQQNRLSAAINYRWDNGTSVQVGGLQQLLIKGNGQAERNQTLLIGLRHNLDFRD
;
A
#
# COMPACT_ATOMS: atom_id res chain seq x y z
N MET A 1 -3.23 -0.46 29.65
CA MET A 1 -1.81 -0.87 29.77
C MET A 1 -1.43 -2.13 28.95
N LYS A 2 -2.36 -3.02 28.60
CA LYS A 2 -2.04 -4.23 27.79
C LYS A 2 -1.88 -3.92 26.28
N GLU A 3 -2.59 -2.94 25.75
CA GLU A 3 -2.59 -2.60 24.30
C GLU A 3 -1.29 -1.93 23.85
N GLY A 4 -0.68 -1.08 24.69
CA GLY A 4 0.61 -0.47 24.36
C GLY A 4 1.78 -1.46 24.24
N ARG A 5 1.69 -2.61 24.93
CA ARG A 5 2.70 -3.67 24.85
C ARG A 5 2.63 -4.46 23.53
N ILE A 6 1.44 -4.64 22.97
CA ILE A 6 1.24 -5.33 21.68
C ILE A 6 1.76 -4.46 20.52
N LEU A 7 1.57 -3.15 20.59
CA LEU A 7 2.09 -2.20 19.57
C LEU A 7 3.63 -2.19 19.54
N ILE A 8 4.27 -2.14 20.72
CA ILE A 8 5.73 -2.16 20.82
C ILE A 8 6.28 -3.50 20.31
N PHE A 9 5.56 -4.61 20.53
CA PHE A 9 5.99 -5.93 20.08
C PHE A 9 5.86 -6.09 18.55
N LEU A 10 4.79 -5.60 17.95
CA LEU A 10 4.60 -5.61 16.50
C LEU A 10 5.59 -4.68 15.78
N ALA A 11 5.79 -3.46 16.29
CA ALA A 11 6.80 -2.54 15.76
C ALA A 11 8.22 -3.10 15.89
N GLY A 12 8.52 -3.80 17.00
CA GLY A 12 9.80 -4.45 17.23
C GLY A 12 10.06 -5.65 16.30
N MET A 13 9.05 -6.47 16.04
CA MET A 13 9.15 -7.59 15.10
C MET A 13 9.35 -7.11 13.65
N CYS A 14 8.67 -6.06 13.23
CA CYS A 14 8.82 -5.50 11.88
C CYS A 14 10.19 -4.83 11.71
N ALA A 15 10.68 -4.09 12.71
CA ALA A 15 12.03 -3.53 12.70
C ALA A 15 13.12 -4.62 12.63
N ALA A 16 12.94 -5.73 13.35
CA ALA A 16 13.86 -6.87 13.32
C ALA A 16 13.87 -7.58 11.95
N MET A 17 12.70 -7.75 11.30
CA MET A 17 12.63 -8.35 9.96
C MET A 17 13.27 -7.45 8.89
N ILE A 18 13.21 -6.12 9.05
CA ILE A 18 13.87 -5.17 8.15
C ILE A 18 15.40 -5.25 8.33
N ALA A 19 15.89 -5.37 9.57
CA ALA A 19 17.31 -5.44 9.85
C ALA A 19 17.96 -6.72 9.29
N THR A 20 17.32 -7.88 9.44
CA THR A 20 17.85 -9.16 8.91
C THR A 20 17.83 -9.27 7.38
N ALA A 21 16.96 -8.51 6.70
CA ALA A 21 16.92 -8.48 5.25
C ALA A 21 18.06 -7.65 4.61
N GLN A 22 18.87 -6.94 5.39
CA GLN A 22 19.87 -5.97 4.90
C GLN A 22 21.32 -6.51 4.88
N GLU A 23 21.63 -7.62 5.54
CA GLU A 23 23.01 -7.95 5.91
C GLU A 23 23.99 -8.31 4.77
N GLU A 24 23.53 -8.52 3.52
CA GLU A 24 24.42 -8.85 2.37
C GLU A 24 23.88 -8.38 1.00
N ARG A 25 23.19 -7.23 0.91
CA ARG A 25 22.56 -6.79 -0.35
C ARG A 25 23.16 -5.51 -0.89
N ASP A 26 23.33 -5.44 -2.20
CA ASP A 26 23.60 -4.19 -2.91
C ASP A 26 22.32 -3.31 -2.86
N VAL A 27 22.39 -2.22 -2.09
CA VAL A 27 21.24 -1.36 -1.78
C VAL A 27 21.34 -0.02 -2.49
N ALA A 28 20.53 0.16 -3.55
CA ALA A 28 20.34 1.46 -4.18
C ALA A 28 19.32 2.32 -3.39
N THR A 29 19.55 3.63 -3.34
CA THR A 29 18.64 4.59 -2.66
C THR A 29 18.11 5.59 -3.66
N HIS A 30 16.76 5.75 -3.70
CA HIS A 30 16.10 6.66 -4.62
C HIS A 30 15.10 7.56 -3.90
N GLN A 31 14.81 8.72 -4.52
CA GLN A 31 13.75 9.63 -4.10
C GLN A 31 12.60 9.60 -5.11
N HIS A 32 11.38 9.62 -4.61
CA HIS A 32 10.17 9.54 -5.42
C HIS A 32 9.11 10.53 -4.96
N ALA A 33 8.13 10.78 -5.84
CA ALA A 33 6.89 11.43 -5.49
C ALA A 33 5.71 10.60 -6.04
N TRP A 34 4.75 10.26 -5.17
CA TRP A 34 3.56 9.52 -5.53
C TRP A 34 2.32 10.40 -5.37
N TYR A 35 1.62 10.58 -6.47
CA TYR A 35 0.34 11.27 -6.53
C TYR A 35 -0.75 10.22 -6.63
N MET A 36 -1.69 10.22 -5.68
CA MET A 36 -2.63 9.12 -5.51
C MET A 36 -4.06 9.66 -5.39
N ALA A 37 -4.99 9.02 -6.08
CA ALA A 37 -6.42 9.25 -5.92
C ALA A 37 -7.10 7.94 -5.54
N PHE A 38 -7.96 7.98 -4.52
CA PHE A 38 -8.70 6.83 -4.02
C PHE A 38 -10.18 7.18 -3.87
N GLY A 39 -11.04 6.21 -4.09
CA GLY A 39 -12.46 6.29 -3.77
C GLY A 39 -12.98 4.94 -3.29
N ASN A 40 -13.81 4.97 -2.24
CA ASN A 40 -14.69 3.87 -1.86
C ASN A 40 -16.10 4.43 -1.86
N HIS A 41 -16.85 4.13 -2.92
CA HIS A 41 -18.16 4.71 -3.18
C HIS A 41 -19.24 3.74 -2.73
N ARG A 42 -20.13 4.18 -1.85
CA ARG A 42 -21.26 3.36 -1.37
C ARG A 42 -22.41 3.48 -2.38
N ILE A 43 -22.85 2.34 -2.90
CA ILE A 43 -23.98 2.28 -3.85
C ILE A 43 -25.25 1.83 -3.12
N THR A 44 -25.12 0.81 -2.27
CA THR A 44 -26.17 0.33 -1.38
C THR A 44 -25.59 0.05 0.01
N GLU A 45 -26.41 -0.38 0.96
CA GLU A 45 -25.93 -0.81 2.28
C GLU A 45 -24.91 -1.96 2.19
N ALA A 46 -25.06 -2.85 1.21
CA ALA A 46 -24.19 -4.01 1.04
C ALA A 46 -23.13 -3.84 -0.02
N LEU A 47 -23.30 -2.94 -0.99
CA LEU A 47 -22.42 -2.84 -2.16
C LEU A 47 -21.79 -1.47 -2.30
N GLY A 48 -20.55 -1.47 -2.76
CA GLY A 48 -19.80 -0.28 -3.13
C GLY A 48 -18.86 -0.52 -4.30
N VAL A 49 -18.18 0.53 -4.72
CA VAL A 49 -17.17 0.51 -5.78
C VAL A 49 -15.89 1.14 -5.26
N HIS A 50 -14.81 0.39 -5.38
CA HIS A 50 -13.45 0.87 -5.13
C HIS A 50 -12.84 1.41 -6.41
N THR A 51 -12.26 2.61 -6.34
CA THR A 51 -11.46 3.21 -7.41
C THR A 51 -10.12 3.65 -6.89
N GLU A 52 -9.05 3.45 -7.68
CA GLU A 52 -7.71 3.87 -7.31
C GLU A 52 -6.91 4.22 -8.56
N TYR A 53 -6.29 5.39 -8.54
CA TYR A 53 -5.28 5.77 -9.53
C TYR A 53 -4.04 6.30 -8.81
N GLN A 54 -2.85 5.84 -9.24
CA GLN A 54 -1.59 6.31 -8.72
C GLN A 54 -0.64 6.67 -9.85
N PHE A 55 -0.15 7.87 -9.77
CA PHE A 55 0.82 8.46 -10.64
C PHE A 55 2.13 8.56 -9.86
N ARG A 56 3.05 7.66 -10.13
CA ARG A 56 4.31 7.55 -9.40
C ARG A 56 5.44 8.05 -10.25
N ARG A 57 6.23 8.96 -9.67
CA ARG A 57 7.38 9.59 -10.32
C ARG A 57 8.65 9.34 -9.51
N THR A 58 9.77 9.27 -10.19
CA THR A 58 11.10 9.32 -9.59
C THR A 58 11.61 10.75 -9.58
N GLY A 59 12.63 11.07 -8.76
CA GLY A 59 13.24 12.40 -8.70
C GLY A 59 12.24 13.52 -8.36
N LEU A 60 11.30 13.30 -7.43
CA LEU A 60 10.26 14.27 -7.04
C LEU A 60 9.32 14.75 -8.16
N GLY A 61 9.32 14.10 -9.32
CA GLY A 61 8.42 14.41 -10.43
C GLY A 61 9.06 14.40 -11.81
N GLU A 62 10.35 14.14 -11.90
CA GLU A 62 11.11 14.22 -13.15
C GLU A 62 10.71 13.12 -14.14
N ASP A 63 10.85 11.84 -13.75
CA ASP A 63 10.63 10.71 -14.64
C ASP A 63 9.52 9.78 -14.15
N TRP A 64 9.01 8.95 -15.05
CA TRP A 64 8.04 7.94 -14.73
C TRP A 64 8.66 6.80 -13.91
N GLN A 65 8.03 6.46 -12.79
CA GLN A 65 8.29 5.23 -12.06
C GLN A 65 7.21 4.18 -12.38
N GLN A 66 5.95 4.54 -12.14
CA GLN A 66 4.82 3.62 -12.33
C GLN A 66 3.50 4.37 -12.49
N SER A 67 2.65 3.89 -13.39
CA SER A 67 1.24 4.24 -13.47
C SER A 67 0.41 3.04 -13.01
N LEU A 68 -0.58 3.26 -12.14
CA LEU A 68 -1.37 2.19 -11.57
C LEU A 68 -2.83 2.61 -11.49
N MET A 69 -3.71 1.77 -12.03
CA MET A 69 -5.15 1.93 -11.95
C MET A 69 -5.77 0.66 -11.36
N ARG A 70 -6.74 0.82 -10.46
CA ARG A 70 -7.53 -0.27 -9.90
C ARG A 70 -9.00 0.09 -9.83
N VAL A 71 -9.83 -0.91 -10.05
CA VAL A 71 -11.26 -0.88 -9.82
C VAL A 71 -11.69 -2.16 -9.12
N GLY A 72 -12.68 -2.09 -8.26
CA GLY A 72 -13.19 -3.26 -7.54
C GLY A 72 -14.60 -3.06 -7.06
N ILE A 73 -15.23 -4.16 -6.66
CA ILE A 73 -16.54 -4.19 -6.03
C ILE A 73 -16.33 -4.46 -4.55
N ASP A 74 -16.91 -3.62 -3.70
CA ASP A 74 -16.91 -3.75 -2.26
C ASP A 74 -18.19 -4.42 -1.78
N TRP A 75 -18.06 -5.45 -0.93
CA TRP A 75 -19.17 -6.10 -0.20
C TRP A 75 -19.04 -5.75 1.27
N HIS A 76 -19.96 -4.94 1.75
CA HIS A 76 -20.00 -4.47 3.12
C HIS A 76 -20.84 -5.41 3.99
N ARG A 77 -20.23 -5.94 5.05
CA ARG A 77 -20.95 -6.61 6.11
C ARG A 77 -21.59 -5.58 7.05
N ASP A 78 -20.84 -4.54 7.35
CA ASP A 78 -21.19 -3.40 8.18
C ASP A 78 -20.28 -2.21 7.82
N ASN A 79 -20.33 -1.13 8.58
CA ASN A 79 -19.51 0.06 8.32
C ASN A 79 -18.00 -0.15 8.57
N ASN A 80 -17.64 -1.20 9.33
CA ASN A 80 -16.28 -1.46 9.75
C ASN A 80 -15.64 -2.66 9.04
N HIS A 81 -16.44 -3.51 8.40
CA HIS A 81 -15.97 -4.76 7.81
C HIS A 81 -16.49 -4.89 6.38
N PHE A 82 -15.56 -4.99 5.44
CA PHE A 82 -15.92 -5.21 4.05
C PHE A 82 -14.84 -5.99 3.30
N ALA A 83 -15.26 -6.71 2.28
CA ALA A 83 -14.40 -7.39 1.34
C ALA A 83 -14.46 -6.71 -0.02
N THR A 84 -13.36 -6.75 -0.76
CA THR A 84 -13.31 -6.23 -2.13
C THR A 84 -12.70 -7.26 -3.05
N MET A 85 -13.22 -7.39 -4.25
CA MET A 85 -12.57 -8.06 -5.36
C MET A 85 -12.43 -7.09 -6.53
N GLY A 86 -11.27 -7.08 -7.17
CA GLY A 86 -11.03 -6.12 -8.21
C GLY A 86 -9.93 -6.50 -9.19
N TYR A 87 -9.81 -5.65 -10.19
CA TYR A 87 -8.80 -5.69 -11.22
C TYR A 87 -7.90 -4.48 -11.13
N GLY A 88 -6.62 -4.65 -11.48
CA GLY A 88 -5.65 -3.58 -11.58
C GLY A 88 -4.77 -3.73 -12.81
N TRP A 89 -4.48 -2.60 -13.44
CA TRP A 89 -3.50 -2.47 -14.49
C TRP A 89 -2.38 -1.57 -14.02
N ILE A 90 -1.14 -2.04 -14.16
CA ILE A 90 0.04 -1.36 -13.70
C ILE A 90 1.07 -1.33 -14.83
N ARG A 91 1.57 -0.16 -15.16
CA ARG A 91 2.68 0.05 -16.06
C ARG A 91 3.90 0.50 -15.29
N SER A 92 5.00 -0.23 -15.43
CA SER A 92 6.28 0.06 -14.78
C SER A 92 7.29 0.54 -15.81
N TYR A 93 8.10 1.53 -15.43
CA TYR A 93 9.12 2.15 -16.27
C TYR A 93 10.50 1.92 -15.68
N ALA A 94 11.54 1.96 -16.51
CA ALA A 94 12.93 1.91 -16.05
C ALA A 94 13.26 3.21 -15.30
N TYR A 95 13.93 3.09 -14.14
CA TYR A 95 14.40 4.23 -13.36
C TYR A 95 15.59 3.82 -12.48
N GLY A 96 16.35 4.81 -12.02
CA GLY A 96 17.36 4.68 -10.97
C GLY A 96 18.58 3.84 -11.36
N GLU A 97 19.37 3.46 -10.36
CA GLU A 97 20.65 2.74 -10.51
C GLU A 97 20.49 1.25 -10.81
N GLN A 98 19.35 0.67 -10.45
CA GLN A 98 19.02 -0.74 -10.67
C GLN A 98 17.76 -0.87 -11.54
N PRO A 99 17.77 -0.34 -12.79
CA PRO A 99 16.59 -0.25 -13.61
C PRO A 99 16.09 -1.63 -14.05
N ILE A 100 14.79 -1.73 -14.31
CA ILE A 100 14.25 -2.81 -15.13
C ILE A 100 14.75 -2.64 -16.56
N ALA A 101 14.94 -3.73 -17.29
CA ALA A 101 15.50 -3.68 -18.64
C ALA A 101 14.64 -2.83 -19.59
N GLU A 102 13.32 -3.00 -19.53
CA GLU A 102 12.36 -2.28 -20.36
C GLU A 102 11.04 -2.05 -19.61
N ARG A 103 10.24 -1.13 -20.12
CA ARG A 103 8.86 -0.90 -19.65
C ARG A 103 8.04 -2.18 -19.83
N PHE A 104 7.22 -2.52 -18.84
CA PHE A 104 6.29 -3.64 -18.91
C PHE A 104 4.96 -3.34 -18.26
N ASP A 105 3.94 -4.09 -18.68
CA ASP A 105 2.61 -4.04 -18.11
C ASP A 105 2.37 -5.23 -17.17
N GLU A 106 1.57 -4.97 -16.14
CA GLU A 106 1.13 -5.98 -15.19
C GLU A 106 -0.39 -5.89 -15.04
N HIS A 107 -1.04 -7.03 -15.22
CA HIS A 107 -2.45 -7.23 -14.96
C HIS A 107 -2.61 -7.95 -13.63
N ARG A 108 -3.54 -7.48 -12.79
CA ARG A 108 -3.67 -7.98 -11.43
C ARG A 108 -5.12 -8.22 -11.10
N ILE A 109 -5.44 -9.43 -10.66
CA ILE A 109 -6.67 -9.72 -9.94
C ILE A 109 -6.32 -9.66 -8.45
N TRP A 110 -7.15 -9.03 -7.64
CA TRP A 110 -6.89 -8.90 -6.23
C TRP A 110 -8.16 -9.03 -5.41
N GLN A 111 -8.03 -9.61 -4.22
CA GLN A 111 -9.05 -9.72 -3.20
C GLN A 111 -8.52 -9.11 -1.91
N GLN A 112 -9.37 -8.44 -1.15
CA GLN A 112 -8.99 -7.93 0.16
C GLN A 112 -10.14 -8.05 1.15
N PHE A 113 -9.75 -8.08 2.41
CA PHE A 113 -10.63 -7.90 3.55
C PHE A 113 -10.11 -6.73 4.38
N ILE A 114 -11.00 -5.83 4.75
CA ILE A 114 -10.70 -4.65 5.57
C ILE A 114 -11.54 -4.73 6.84
N THR A 115 -10.88 -4.47 7.97
CA THR A 115 -11.53 -4.30 9.27
C THR A 115 -11.05 -3.01 9.92
N GLN A 116 -11.97 -2.30 10.53
CA GLN A 116 -11.71 -1.03 11.20
C GLN A 116 -12.21 -1.09 12.64
N SER A 117 -11.54 -0.38 13.53
CA SER A 117 -11.95 -0.23 14.93
C SER A 117 -11.54 1.14 15.45
N ASN A 118 -12.33 1.66 16.39
CA ASN A 118 -12.09 2.96 17.01
C ASN A 118 -11.83 2.79 18.50
N THR A 119 -10.83 3.52 19.03
CA THR A 119 -10.52 3.59 20.45
C THR A 119 -10.20 5.05 20.79
N GLY A 120 -11.17 5.76 21.37
CA GLY A 120 -11.07 7.20 21.60
C GLY A 120 -10.85 7.95 20.27
N ASN A 121 -9.80 8.76 20.20
CA ASN A 121 -9.45 9.52 18.99
C ASN A 121 -8.62 8.73 17.97
N PHE A 122 -8.37 7.44 18.21
CA PHE A 122 -7.62 6.58 17.32
C PHE A 122 -8.55 5.70 16.49
N ASN A 123 -8.32 5.67 15.18
CA ASN A 123 -8.94 4.74 14.26
C ASN A 123 -7.86 3.77 13.76
N TRP A 124 -8.13 2.49 13.88
CA TRP A 124 -7.28 1.40 13.40
C TRP A 124 -7.88 0.79 12.16
N THR A 125 -7.05 0.56 11.15
CA THR A 125 -7.46 -0.14 9.92
C THR A 125 -6.49 -1.28 9.66
N HIS A 126 -7.01 -2.48 9.52
CA HIS A 126 -6.26 -3.64 9.05
C HIS A 126 -6.77 -4.04 7.66
N ARG A 127 -5.86 -4.37 6.76
CA ARG A 127 -6.19 -4.85 5.42
C ARG A 127 -5.34 -6.08 5.12
N TYR A 128 -6.01 -7.16 4.76
CA TYR A 128 -5.44 -8.39 4.25
C TYR A 128 -5.74 -8.46 2.76
N ARG A 129 -4.73 -8.62 1.90
CA ARG A 129 -4.91 -8.63 0.45
C ARG A 129 -4.14 -9.78 -0.18
N LEU A 130 -4.78 -10.47 -1.11
CA LEU A 130 -4.17 -11.43 -2.03
C LEU A 130 -4.14 -10.82 -3.43
N GLU A 131 -3.07 -11.05 -4.16
CA GLU A 131 -2.88 -10.55 -5.53
C GLU A 131 -2.38 -11.70 -6.41
N GLN A 132 -3.09 -11.94 -7.53
CA GLN A 132 -2.66 -12.76 -8.65
C GLN A 132 -2.16 -11.78 -9.71
N ARG A 133 -0.86 -11.84 -10.00
CA ARG A 133 -0.14 -10.87 -10.83
C ARG A 133 0.33 -11.55 -12.09
N PHE A 134 -0.20 -11.13 -13.23
CA PHE A 134 0.31 -11.47 -14.55
C PHE A 134 1.20 -10.33 -15.03
N MET A 135 2.50 -10.59 -15.18
CA MET A 135 3.49 -9.62 -15.64
C MET A 135 3.89 -9.97 -17.06
N ASP A 136 3.62 -9.05 -17.98
CA ASP A 136 4.01 -9.14 -19.38
C ASP A 136 5.34 -8.40 -19.59
N ARG A 137 6.44 -9.12 -19.37
CA ARG A 137 7.80 -8.57 -19.50
C ARG A 137 8.40 -8.92 -20.85
N PRO A 138 9.32 -8.08 -21.39
CA PRO A 138 10.06 -8.40 -22.60
C PRO A 138 10.81 -9.73 -22.54
N THR A 139 11.22 -10.14 -21.33
CA THR A 139 11.90 -11.41 -21.07
C THR A 139 10.96 -12.62 -20.95
N GLY A 140 9.67 -12.41 -21.10
CA GLY A 140 8.62 -13.43 -21.00
C GLY A 140 7.58 -13.12 -19.94
N ALA A 141 6.36 -13.62 -20.17
CA ALA A 141 5.25 -13.49 -19.25
C ALA A 141 5.41 -14.41 -18.04
N SER A 142 4.95 -13.93 -16.88
CA SER A 142 4.99 -14.73 -15.64
C SER A 142 3.81 -14.47 -14.73
N TRP A 143 3.33 -15.53 -14.06
CA TRP A 143 2.36 -15.43 -12.98
C TRP A 143 3.08 -15.42 -11.64
N GLN A 144 2.63 -14.55 -10.75
CA GLN A 144 3.11 -14.48 -9.37
C GLN A 144 1.94 -14.25 -8.42
N HIS A 145 2.01 -14.85 -7.25
CA HIS A 145 1.05 -14.66 -6.19
C HIS A 145 1.70 -13.90 -5.04
N ARG A 146 0.93 -13.01 -4.39
CA ARG A 146 1.44 -12.18 -3.31
C ARG A 146 0.36 -11.94 -2.26
N ALA A 147 0.71 -12.17 -1.00
CA ALA A 147 -0.08 -11.71 0.13
C ALA A 147 0.43 -10.35 0.61
N ARG A 148 -0.46 -9.52 1.14
CA ARG A 148 -0.12 -8.24 1.74
C ARG A 148 -0.89 -8.08 3.04
N TYR A 149 -0.19 -7.62 4.07
CA TYR A 149 -0.79 -7.17 5.30
C TYR A 149 -0.47 -5.70 5.52
N PHE A 150 -1.49 -4.93 5.83
CA PHE A 150 -1.41 -3.50 6.07
C PHE A 150 -2.09 -3.18 7.40
N VAL A 151 -1.44 -2.36 8.20
CA VAL A 151 -2.02 -1.79 9.42
C VAL A 151 -1.79 -0.29 9.43
N GLN A 152 -2.85 0.47 9.68
CA GLN A 152 -2.80 1.92 9.82
C GLN A 152 -3.42 2.34 11.15
N VAL A 153 -2.81 3.32 11.77
CA VAL A 153 -3.41 4.10 12.84
C VAL A 153 -3.63 5.53 12.36
N SER A 154 -4.82 6.07 12.62
CA SER A 154 -5.14 7.47 12.39
C SER A 154 -5.56 8.10 13.72
N TRP A 155 -5.00 9.27 14.03
CA TRP A 155 -5.29 10.02 15.24
C TRP A 155 -5.91 11.37 14.88
N THR A 156 -7.19 11.55 15.25
CA THR A 156 -7.89 12.81 15.06
C THR A 156 -7.42 13.81 16.13
N LEU A 157 -6.98 14.98 15.69
CA LEU A 157 -6.43 16.00 16.58
C LEU A 157 -7.52 16.55 17.50
N PRO A 158 -7.27 16.67 18.82
CA PRO A 158 -8.21 17.27 19.76
C PRO A 158 -8.57 18.69 19.33
N ASN A 159 -9.85 19.05 19.42
CA ASN A 159 -10.41 20.35 19.05
C ASN A 159 -10.27 20.74 17.57
N GLN A 160 -9.80 19.81 16.70
CA GLN A 160 -9.65 20.04 15.27
C GLN A 160 -10.11 18.80 14.50
N SER A 161 -11.43 18.56 14.46
CA SER A 161 -12.04 17.33 13.91
C SER A 161 -11.72 17.04 12.45
N ASN A 162 -11.31 18.05 11.68
CA ASN A 162 -10.96 17.93 10.26
C ASN A 162 -9.52 17.47 10.03
N TRP A 163 -8.61 17.74 10.98
CA TRP A 163 -7.21 17.33 10.88
C TRP A 163 -6.95 16.02 11.60
N PHE A 164 -6.21 15.14 10.97
CA PHE A 164 -5.73 13.91 11.60
C PHE A 164 -4.34 13.52 11.10
N LEU A 165 -3.59 12.88 11.96
CA LEU A 165 -2.31 12.24 11.61
C LEU A 165 -2.58 10.78 11.29
N SER A 166 -1.84 10.23 10.36
CA SER A 166 -1.88 8.80 10.07
C SER A 166 -0.48 8.22 9.93
N ALA A 167 -0.31 6.99 10.40
CA ALA A 167 0.87 6.20 10.14
C ALA A 167 0.46 4.79 9.75
N TYR A 168 1.17 4.18 8.80
CA TYR A 168 0.91 2.80 8.41
C TYR A 168 2.18 2.03 8.15
N GLU A 169 2.05 0.72 8.30
CA GLU A 169 3.00 -0.25 7.81
C GLU A 169 2.32 -1.24 6.87
N GLU A 170 3.04 -1.67 5.83
CA GLU A 170 2.55 -2.65 4.88
C GLU A 170 3.68 -3.61 4.49
N ALA A 171 3.46 -4.91 4.75
CA ALA A 171 4.33 -6.00 4.35
C ALA A 171 3.79 -6.72 3.12
N PHE A 172 4.69 -7.12 2.22
CA PHE A 172 4.38 -7.83 0.97
C PHE A 172 5.13 -9.15 0.93
N ILE A 173 4.39 -10.24 0.89
CA ILE A 173 4.89 -11.61 1.02
C ILE A 173 4.66 -12.34 -0.30
N GLY A 174 5.73 -12.80 -0.94
CA GLY A 174 5.65 -13.67 -2.12
C GLY A 174 5.16 -15.06 -1.75
N LEU A 175 4.23 -15.61 -2.56
CA LEU A 175 3.65 -16.93 -2.33
C LEU A 175 4.14 -17.99 -3.32
N ARG A 176 5.10 -17.64 -4.19
CA ARG A 176 5.52 -18.50 -5.30
C ARG A 176 6.36 -19.70 -4.87
N ASP A 177 7.10 -19.60 -3.79
CA ASP A 177 8.09 -20.59 -3.36
C ASP A 177 7.86 -21.04 -1.92
N LEU A 178 6.62 -21.43 -1.60
CA LEU A 178 6.30 -21.99 -0.27
C LEU A 178 7.11 -23.28 0.03
N ASP A 179 7.59 -23.96 -1.02
CA ASP A 179 8.44 -25.15 -0.89
C ASP A 179 9.93 -24.81 -0.64
N ASN A 180 10.36 -23.56 -0.92
CA ASN A 180 11.70 -23.04 -0.66
C ASN A 180 11.64 -21.80 0.25
N LEU A 181 11.31 -22.00 1.52
CA LEU A 181 11.15 -20.95 2.53
C LEU A 181 12.44 -20.15 2.84
N THR A 182 13.52 -20.40 2.13
CA THR A 182 14.84 -20.06 2.62
C THR A 182 15.27 -18.61 2.44
N ASN A 183 14.78 -17.77 1.50
CA ASN A 183 15.40 -16.43 1.48
C ASN A 183 14.61 -15.21 0.97
N ASN A 184 13.38 -15.31 0.44
CA ASN A 184 12.71 -14.13 -0.14
C ASN A 184 11.19 -14.08 0.06
N LEU A 185 10.69 -14.50 1.21
CA LEU A 185 9.26 -14.35 1.53
C LEU A 185 8.87 -12.88 1.56
N LEU A 186 9.64 -12.03 2.21
CA LEU A 186 9.40 -10.60 2.24
C LEU A 186 9.93 -9.96 0.96
N GLN A 187 9.02 -9.56 0.07
CA GLN A 187 9.37 -8.89 -1.18
C GLN A 187 9.48 -7.37 -1.01
N GLN A 188 8.72 -6.80 -0.06
CA GLN A 188 8.66 -5.37 0.13
C GLN A 188 8.09 -5.05 1.50
N ASN A 189 8.60 -3.96 2.10
CA ASN A 189 8.03 -3.33 3.27
C ASN A 189 7.82 -1.85 3.01
N ARG A 190 6.78 -1.26 3.60
CA ARG A 190 6.47 0.17 3.54
C ARG A 190 6.13 0.67 4.92
N LEU A 191 6.76 1.78 5.31
CA LEU A 191 6.44 2.54 6.50
C LEU A 191 6.12 3.98 6.09
N SER A 192 5.01 4.54 6.56
CA SER A 192 4.57 5.87 6.17
C SER A 192 3.99 6.64 7.34
N ALA A 193 4.15 7.97 7.27
CA ALA A 193 3.45 8.91 8.14
C ALA A 193 2.97 10.11 7.31
N ALA A 194 1.78 10.62 7.63
CA ALA A 194 1.16 11.72 6.91
C ALA A 194 0.28 12.58 7.80
N ILE A 195 0.15 13.85 7.42
CA ILE A 195 -0.87 14.78 7.89
C ILE A 195 -2.02 14.78 6.88
N ASN A 196 -3.23 14.80 7.39
CA ASN A 196 -4.44 14.69 6.58
C ASN A 196 -5.43 15.78 6.97
N TYR A 197 -6.19 16.24 5.98
CA TYR A 197 -7.35 17.10 6.17
C TYR A 197 -8.58 16.47 5.52
N ARG A 198 -9.72 16.47 6.23
CA ARG A 198 -11.00 15.90 5.77
C ARG A 198 -12.07 16.98 5.72
N TRP A 199 -12.80 17.03 4.62
CA TRP A 199 -14.02 17.83 4.48
C TRP A 199 -15.25 16.97 4.79
N ASP A 200 -16.36 17.63 5.10
CA ASP A 200 -17.61 16.94 5.47
C ASP A 200 -18.27 16.17 4.31
N ASN A 201 -17.87 16.48 3.06
CA ASN A 201 -18.38 15.84 1.84
C ASN A 201 -17.71 14.50 1.49
N GLY A 202 -17.03 13.85 2.42
CA GLY A 202 -16.33 12.59 2.16
C GLY A 202 -14.98 12.71 1.44
N THR A 203 -14.51 13.93 1.18
CA THR A 203 -13.23 14.21 0.59
C THR A 203 -12.16 14.36 1.66
N SER A 204 -10.95 13.87 1.40
CA SER A 204 -9.78 14.18 2.22
C SER A 204 -8.52 14.25 1.37
N VAL A 205 -7.56 15.06 1.82
CA VAL A 205 -6.22 15.12 1.25
C VAL A 205 -5.20 14.69 2.27
N GLN A 206 -4.09 14.13 1.78
CA GLN A 206 -2.95 13.78 2.61
C GLN A 206 -1.65 14.27 2.00
N VAL A 207 -0.72 14.68 2.86
CA VAL A 207 0.68 14.92 2.51
C VAL A 207 1.54 14.21 3.55
N GLY A 208 2.53 13.45 3.08
CA GLY A 208 3.36 12.68 3.99
C GLY A 208 4.60 12.09 3.35
N GLY A 209 5.30 11.28 4.12
CA GLY A 209 6.48 10.54 3.71
C GLY A 209 6.25 9.03 3.75
N LEU A 210 6.93 8.33 2.88
CA LEU A 210 6.96 6.87 2.84
C LEU A 210 8.41 6.41 2.68
N GLN A 211 8.83 5.50 3.53
CA GLN A 211 10.02 4.69 3.32
C GLN A 211 9.60 3.33 2.78
N GLN A 212 10.16 2.94 1.65
CA GLN A 212 9.91 1.65 1.01
C GLN A 212 11.22 0.88 0.92
N LEU A 213 11.22 -0.37 1.36
CA LEU A 213 12.25 -1.35 1.09
C LEU A 213 11.72 -2.34 0.06
N LEU A 214 12.40 -2.47 -1.07
CA LEU A 214 12.14 -3.48 -2.11
C LEU A 214 13.28 -4.50 -2.08
N ILE A 215 12.94 -5.77 -1.99
CA ILE A 215 13.90 -6.88 -2.00
C ILE A 215 13.80 -7.56 -3.36
N LYS A 216 14.91 -7.57 -4.12
CA LYS A 216 15.01 -8.22 -5.43
C LYS A 216 15.57 -9.63 -5.29
N GLY A 217 15.20 -10.53 -6.21
CA GLY A 217 15.62 -11.92 -6.14
C GLY A 217 17.10 -12.18 -6.49
N ASN A 218 17.82 -11.14 -6.95
CA ASN A 218 19.20 -11.21 -7.42
C ASN A 218 20.25 -10.69 -6.42
N GLY A 219 19.92 -10.62 -5.14
CA GLY A 219 20.82 -10.05 -4.12
C GLY A 219 20.80 -8.52 -4.02
N GLN A 220 19.99 -7.84 -4.83
CA GLN A 220 19.81 -6.39 -4.81
C GLN A 220 18.62 -5.99 -3.93
N ALA A 221 18.64 -4.75 -3.46
CA ALA A 221 17.52 -4.13 -2.78
C ALA A 221 17.44 -2.63 -3.14
N GLU A 222 16.27 -2.04 -2.95
CA GLU A 222 16.07 -0.60 -3.07
C GLU A 222 15.48 -0.05 -1.78
N ARG A 223 16.06 1.04 -1.31
CA ARG A 223 15.50 1.86 -0.24
C ARG A 223 14.99 3.16 -0.84
N ASN A 224 13.68 3.29 -0.95
CA ASN A 224 13.06 4.43 -1.58
C ASN A 224 12.45 5.36 -0.54
N GLN A 225 12.80 6.65 -0.61
CA GLN A 225 12.18 7.73 0.14
C GLN A 225 11.17 8.43 -0.78
N THR A 226 9.92 8.48 -0.36
CA THR A 226 8.84 8.93 -1.25
C THR A 226 7.99 10.00 -0.58
N LEU A 227 7.83 11.13 -1.26
CA LEU A 227 6.80 12.11 -0.93
C LEU A 227 5.44 11.54 -1.36
N LEU A 228 4.48 11.54 -0.45
CA LEU A 228 3.09 11.13 -0.72
C LEU A 228 2.19 12.34 -0.81
N ILE A 229 1.44 12.44 -1.89
CA ILE A 229 0.34 13.40 -2.06
C ILE A 229 -0.88 12.59 -2.46
N GLY A 230 -1.92 12.59 -1.62
CA GLY A 230 -3.11 11.77 -1.82
C GLY A 230 -4.39 12.57 -1.76
N LEU A 231 -5.32 12.20 -2.63
CA LEU A 231 -6.72 12.62 -2.60
C LEU A 231 -7.57 11.38 -2.35
N ARG A 232 -8.49 11.45 -1.40
CA ARG A 232 -9.55 10.46 -1.24
C ARG A 232 -10.89 11.15 -1.39
N HIS A 233 -11.76 10.58 -2.20
CA HIS A 233 -13.11 11.07 -2.41
C HIS A 233 -14.09 9.90 -2.37
N ASN A 234 -14.86 9.82 -1.28
CA ASN A 234 -15.83 8.76 -1.07
C ASN A 234 -17.24 9.36 -1.33
N LEU A 235 -17.91 8.81 -2.32
CA LEU A 235 -19.31 9.17 -2.61
C LEU A 235 -20.24 8.19 -1.91
N ASP A 236 -21.34 8.71 -1.39
CA ASP A 236 -22.43 7.92 -0.81
C ASP A 236 -23.67 8.15 -1.66
N PHE A 237 -24.14 7.10 -2.34
CA PHE A 237 -25.32 7.11 -3.20
C PHE A 237 -26.51 6.38 -2.56
N ARG A 238 -26.40 6.07 -1.28
CA ARG A 238 -27.53 5.48 -0.54
C ARG A 238 -28.59 6.53 -0.28
N ASP A 239 -29.85 6.18 -0.51
CA ASP A 239 -31.02 6.99 -0.23
C ASP A 239 -31.32 7.11 1.26
#